data_6eed7cec2ad90a19a78402f5ad1aa615
#
_entry.id   6eed7cec2ad90a19a78402f5ad1aa615
#
_cell.length_a   1.000
_cell.length_b   1.000
_cell.length_c   1.000
_cell.angle_alpha   90.00
_cell.angle_beta   90.00
_cell.angle_gamma   90.00
#
_symmetry.space_group_name_H-M   'P 1'
#
loop_
_entity.id
_entity.type
_entity.pdbx_description
1 polymer ?
#
loop_
_entity_poly.entity_id
_entity_poly.type
_entity_poly.pdbx_seq_one_letter_code
_entity_poly.pdbx_strand_id
1 'polypeptide(L)'
;MFTVQRIYAYQPNPEQTAVFIDRLYPRGVRKEVFATALWLKDITPSANLRRWYHENPTQNFDSFVSRYHEELHNETAQAAIKQLLDLERQHGNILLLTAVKDPRHSHVSALAQFLGATFEYRD
;
A
#
# COMPACT_ATOMS: atom_id res chain seq x y z
N MET A 1 -3.56 14.04 -2.09
CA MET A 1 -4.70 13.16 -1.73
C MET A 1 -4.43 11.73 -2.16
N PHE A 2 -4.80 10.79 -1.33
CA PHE A 2 -4.63 9.36 -1.63
C PHE A 2 -5.99 8.68 -1.69
N THR A 3 -6.24 7.95 -2.77
CA THR A 3 -7.42 7.13 -2.95
C THR A 3 -6.98 5.68 -3.03
N VAL A 4 -7.65 4.79 -2.29
CA VAL A 4 -7.33 3.37 -2.25
C VAL A 4 -8.36 2.59 -3.07
N GLN A 5 -7.87 1.65 -3.87
CA GLN A 5 -8.73 0.76 -4.66
C GLN A 5 -8.10 -0.62 -4.72
N ARG A 6 -8.93 -1.66 -4.70
CA ARG A 6 -8.41 -3.00 -4.96
C ARG A 6 -7.96 -3.09 -6.41
N ILE A 7 -6.81 -3.74 -6.62
CA ILE A 7 -6.25 -3.83 -7.97
C ILE A 7 -7.18 -4.56 -8.94
N TYR A 8 -8.07 -5.42 -8.42
CA TYR A 8 -9.00 -6.18 -9.25
C TYR A 8 -10.10 -5.32 -9.88
N ALA A 9 -10.33 -4.13 -9.35
CA ALA A 9 -11.28 -3.16 -9.91
C ALA A 9 -10.57 -2.06 -10.73
N TYR A 10 -9.25 -2.12 -10.79
CA TYR A 10 -8.45 -1.09 -11.43
C TYR A 10 -8.50 -1.21 -12.96
N GLN A 11 -8.73 -0.08 -13.62
CA GLN A 11 -8.61 0.05 -15.06
C GLN A 11 -7.55 1.11 -15.36
N PRO A 12 -6.49 0.77 -16.11
CA PRO A 12 -5.45 1.74 -16.43
C PRO A 12 -5.99 3.01 -17.08
N ASN A 13 -5.50 4.15 -16.62
CA ASN A 13 -5.88 5.45 -17.11
C ASN A 13 -4.63 6.33 -17.14
N PRO A 14 -4.20 6.85 -18.31
CA PRO A 14 -2.96 7.62 -18.39
C PRO A 14 -3.01 8.92 -17.60
N GLU A 15 -4.18 9.40 -17.23
CA GLU A 15 -4.34 10.61 -16.41
C GLU A 15 -4.22 10.33 -14.91
N GLN A 16 -4.18 9.05 -14.52
CA GLN A 16 -4.06 8.65 -13.12
C GLN A 16 -2.64 8.18 -12.81
N THR A 17 -2.14 8.57 -11.64
CA THR A 17 -0.89 8.03 -11.10
C THR A 17 -1.24 6.92 -10.13
N ALA A 18 -0.94 5.68 -10.51
CA ALA A 18 -1.27 4.49 -9.73
C ALA A 18 0.00 3.90 -9.10
N VAL A 19 -0.09 3.55 -7.82
CA VAL A 19 1.02 2.97 -7.05
C VAL A 19 0.52 1.70 -6.35
N PHE A 20 1.16 0.57 -6.62
CA PHE A 20 0.83 -0.69 -5.96
C PHE A 20 1.66 -0.84 -4.69
N ILE A 21 0.99 -1.09 -3.56
CA ILE A 21 1.59 -1.05 -2.23
C ILE A 21 1.49 -2.37 -1.47
N ASP A 22 1.53 -3.50 -2.17
CA ASP A 22 1.66 -4.82 -1.56
C ASP A 22 3.06 -5.39 -1.85
N ARG A 23 3.49 -6.34 -1.04
CA ARG A 23 4.81 -6.95 -1.20
C ARG A 23 4.86 -7.98 -2.33
N LEU A 24 3.76 -8.69 -2.57
CA LEU A 24 3.72 -9.75 -3.58
C LEU A 24 2.95 -9.31 -4.81
N TYR A 25 3.37 -9.83 -5.97
CA TYR A 25 2.63 -9.61 -7.21
C TYR A 25 1.19 -10.11 -7.04
N PRO A 26 0.18 -9.34 -7.48
CA PRO A 26 -1.21 -9.71 -7.27
C PRO A 26 -1.61 -10.89 -8.16
N ARG A 27 -2.22 -11.90 -7.55
CA ARG A 27 -2.64 -13.11 -8.24
C ARG A 27 -3.70 -12.79 -9.30
N GLY A 28 -3.49 -13.29 -10.52
CA GLY A 28 -4.47 -13.18 -11.59
C GLY A 28 -4.48 -11.85 -12.33
N VAL A 29 -3.59 -10.91 -12.00
CA VAL A 29 -3.51 -9.63 -12.69
C VAL A 29 -2.54 -9.75 -13.86
N ARG A 30 -2.98 -9.30 -15.04
CA ARG A 30 -2.15 -9.36 -16.24
C ARG A 30 -0.99 -8.39 -16.17
N LYS A 31 0.13 -8.76 -16.76
CA LYS A 31 1.35 -7.96 -16.75
C LYS A 31 1.13 -6.58 -17.38
N GLU A 32 0.35 -6.50 -18.44
CA GLU A 32 0.08 -5.24 -19.14
C GLU A 32 -0.66 -4.26 -18.25
N VAL A 33 -1.58 -4.75 -17.44
CA VAL A 33 -2.31 -3.92 -16.46
C VAL A 33 -1.38 -3.48 -15.34
N PHE A 34 -0.65 -4.43 -14.77
CA PHE A 34 0.24 -4.16 -13.64
C PHE A 34 1.36 -3.18 -14.01
N ALA A 35 1.84 -3.23 -15.26
CA ALA A 35 2.93 -2.38 -15.74
C ALA A 35 2.55 -0.89 -15.75
N THR A 36 1.26 -0.56 -15.68
CA THR A 36 0.81 0.85 -15.65
C THR A 36 0.89 1.46 -14.26
N ALA A 37 1.19 0.67 -13.23
CA ALA A 37 1.33 1.11 -11.85
C ALA A 37 2.80 1.05 -11.43
N LEU A 38 3.21 2.00 -10.60
CA LEU A 38 4.50 1.91 -9.93
C LEU A 38 4.39 0.93 -8.77
N TRP A 39 5.29 -0.05 -8.70
CA TRP A 39 5.33 -0.97 -7.56
C TRP A 39 6.27 -0.42 -6.50
N LEU A 40 5.71 0.07 -5.41
CA LEU A 40 6.49 0.65 -4.31
C LEU A 40 6.66 -0.39 -3.19
N LYS A 41 7.44 -1.42 -3.50
CA LYS A 41 7.60 -2.59 -2.64
C LYS A 41 8.22 -2.26 -1.27
N ASP A 42 9.11 -1.28 -1.23
CA ASP A 42 9.84 -0.95 -0.01
C ASP A 42 8.99 -0.24 1.05
N ILE A 43 7.77 0.18 0.71
CA ILE A 43 6.85 0.77 1.68
C ILE A 43 6.00 -0.30 2.37
N THR A 44 6.13 -1.56 1.97
CA THR A 44 5.29 -2.66 2.46
C THR A 44 5.90 -3.32 3.71
N PRO A 45 5.07 -4.00 4.53
CA PRO A 45 5.60 -4.78 5.65
C PRO A 45 6.55 -5.87 5.15
N SER A 46 7.54 -6.21 5.99
CA SER A 46 8.49 -7.28 5.65
C SER A 46 7.79 -8.62 5.48
N ALA A 47 8.43 -9.54 4.74
CA ALA A 47 7.90 -10.88 4.54
C ALA A 47 7.70 -11.62 5.87
N ASN A 48 8.63 -11.46 6.83
CA ASN A 48 8.53 -12.08 8.14
C ASN A 48 7.34 -11.55 8.93
N LEU A 49 7.15 -10.23 8.95
CA LEU A 49 6.03 -9.61 9.66
C LEU A 49 4.70 -10.00 9.02
N ARG A 50 4.64 -10.05 7.70
CA ARG A 50 3.45 -10.45 6.98
C ARG A 50 3.05 -11.89 7.32
N ARG A 51 4.01 -12.83 7.34
CA ARG A 51 3.74 -14.23 7.70
C ARG A 51 3.25 -14.35 9.13
N TRP A 52 3.91 -13.67 10.06
CA TRP A 52 3.50 -13.69 11.46
C TRP A 52 2.07 -13.17 11.63
N TYR A 53 1.73 -12.08 10.97
CA TYR A 53 0.40 -11.51 11.04
C TYR A 53 -0.67 -12.47 10.52
N HIS A 54 -0.40 -13.14 9.40
CA HIS A 54 -1.36 -14.05 8.78
C HIS A 54 -1.62 -15.34 9.57
N GLU A 55 -0.78 -15.66 10.54
CA GLU A 55 -1.02 -16.79 11.44
C GLU A 55 -2.25 -16.55 12.32
N ASN A 56 -2.50 -15.31 12.74
CA ASN A 56 -3.66 -14.96 13.55
C ASN A 56 -4.03 -13.48 13.39
N PRO A 57 -4.62 -13.10 12.24
CA PRO A 57 -4.84 -11.70 11.93
C PRO A 57 -5.81 -10.99 12.88
N THR A 58 -6.77 -11.70 13.46
CA THR A 58 -7.73 -11.09 14.37
C THR A 58 -7.08 -10.63 15.67
N GLN A 59 -6.22 -11.48 16.26
CA GLN A 59 -5.56 -11.15 17.52
C GLN A 59 -4.33 -10.27 17.35
N ASN A 60 -3.67 -10.38 16.19
CA ASN A 60 -2.35 -9.77 16.00
C ASN A 60 -2.38 -8.39 15.34
N PHE A 61 -3.57 -7.86 15.04
CA PHE A 61 -3.64 -6.65 14.21
C PHE A 61 -2.97 -5.45 14.88
N ASP A 62 -3.26 -5.19 16.16
CA ASP A 62 -2.69 -4.02 16.85
C ASP A 62 -1.16 -4.14 16.96
N SER A 63 -0.67 -5.33 17.28
CA SER A 63 0.78 -5.59 17.32
C SER A 63 1.40 -5.49 15.93
N PHE A 64 0.68 -5.96 14.91
CA PHE A 64 1.11 -5.83 13.52
C PHE A 64 1.30 -4.36 13.16
N VAL A 65 0.34 -3.50 13.48
CA VAL A 65 0.43 -2.06 13.19
C VAL A 65 1.67 -1.46 13.85
N SER A 66 1.90 -1.77 15.14
CA SER A 66 3.07 -1.25 15.85
C SER A 66 4.37 -1.71 15.22
N ARG A 67 4.47 -2.98 14.87
CA ARG A 67 5.69 -3.54 14.25
C ARG A 67 5.92 -3.00 12.84
N TYR A 68 4.86 -2.83 12.08
CA TYR A 68 4.96 -2.23 10.75
C TYR A 68 5.42 -0.78 10.86
N HIS A 69 4.87 -0.01 11.80
CA HIS A 69 5.31 1.36 12.04
C HIS A 69 6.80 1.43 12.40
N GLU A 70 7.31 0.47 13.17
CA GLU A 70 8.75 0.40 13.44
C GLU A 70 9.55 0.16 12.17
N GLU A 71 9.09 -0.77 11.32
CA GLU A 71 9.76 -1.06 10.04
C GLU A 71 9.79 0.17 9.12
N LEU A 72 8.77 1.00 9.17
CA LEU A 72 8.69 2.20 8.34
C LEU A 72 9.73 3.27 8.70
N HIS A 73 10.43 3.12 9.83
CA HIS A 73 11.52 4.02 10.20
C HIS A 73 12.85 3.67 9.56
N ASN A 74 12.98 2.50 8.91
CA ASN A 74 14.25 2.15 8.28
C ASN A 74 14.51 3.01 7.03
N GLU A 75 15.78 3.09 6.60
CA GLU A 75 16.17 3.97 5.49
C GLU A 75 15.45 3.65 4.18
N THR A 76 15.30 2.36 3.86
CA THR A 76 14.67 1.92 2.62
C THR A 76 13.21 2.33 2.58
N ALA A 77 12.50 2.13 3.69
CA ALA A 77 11.09 2.52 3.79
C ALA A 77 10.94 4.04 3.76
N GLN A 78 11.84 4.76 4.43
CA GLN A 78 11.78 6.23 4.44
C GLN A 78 12.00 6.81 3.03
N ALA A 79 12.88 6.21 2.24
CA ALA A 79 13.09 6.61 0.85
C ALA A 79 11.82 6.36 0.02
N ALA A 80 11.14 5.23 0.25
CA ALA A 80 9.88 4.91 -0.43
C ALA A 80 8.77 5.89 -0.03
N ILE A 81 8.67 6.23 1.25
CA ILE A 81 7.71 7.22 1.72
C ILE A 81 7.95 8.57 1.05
N LYS A 82 9.21 9.00 0.98
CA LYS A 82 9.56 10.26 0.32
C LYS A 82 9.13 10.24 -1.15
N GLN A 83 9.39 9.15 -1.85
CA GLN A 83 8.98 8.98 -3.25
C GLN A 83 7.47 9.11 -3.39
N LEU A 84 6.71 8.46 -2.52
CA LEU A 84 5.25 8.51 -2.53
C LEU A 84 4.73 9.92 -2.31
N LEU A 85 5.29 10.63 -1.33
CA LEU A 85 4.87 11.99 -1.02
C LEU A 85 5.27 12.98 -2.13
N ASP A 86 6.41 12.76 -2.78
CA ASP A 86 6.82 13.56 -3.93
C ASP A 86 5.86 13.37 -5.11
N LEU A 87 5.42 12.14 -5.35
CA LEU A 87 4.43 11.85 -6.39
C LEU A 87 3.11 12.57 -6.10
N GLU A 88 2.67 12.58 -4.85
CA GLU A 88 1.46 13.28 -4.46
C GLU A 88 1.58 14.78 -4.74
N ARG A 89 2.72 15.37 -4.39
CA ARG A 89 2.94 16.80 -4.66
C ARG A 89 2.93 17.12 -6.14
N GLN A 90 3.48 16.25 -6.97
CA GLN A 90 3.54 16.43 -8.42
C GLN A 90 2.18 16.28 -9.10
N HIS A 91 1.38 15.32 -8.65
CA HIS A 91 0.17 14.90 -9.36
C HIS A 91 -1.12 15.24 -8.63
N GLY A 92 -1.05 15.64 -7.38
CA GLY A 92 -2.19 16.04 -6.56
C GLY A 92 -2.97 14.88 -5.98
N ASN A 93 -3.24 13.83 -6.76
CA ASN A 93 -3.97 12.66 -6.30
C ASN A 93 -3.26 11.39 -6.75
N ILE A 94 -3.06 10.48 -5.82
CA ILE A 94 -2.40 9.18 -6.07
C ILE A 94 -3.42 8.07 -5.82
N LEU A 95 -3.53 7.15 -6.78
CA LEU A 95 -4.34 5.96 -6.62
C LEU A 95 -3.47 4.84 -6.04
N LEU A 96 -3.72 4.47 -4.79
CA LEU A 96 -3.03 3.38 -4.12
C LEU A 96 -3.78 2.08 -4.40
N LEU A 97 -3.08 1.09 -4.96
CA LEU A 97 -3.63 -0.21 -5.33
C LEU A 97 -3.16 -1.29 -4.37
N THR A 98 -4.06 -2.18 -4.03
CA THR A 98 -3.78 -3.31 -3.15
C THR A 98 -4.64 -4.52 -3.53
N ALA A 99 -4.15 -5.72 -3.25
CA ALA A 99 -4.92 -6.95 -3.45
C ALA A 99 -5.69 -7.39 -2.20
N VAL A 100 -5.47 -6.74 -1.04
CA VAL A 100 -6.11 -7.17 0.20
C VAL A 100 -7.63 -6.98 0.13
N LYS A 101 -8.36 -7.88 0.79
CA LYS A 101 -9.83 -7.86 0.74
C LYS A 101 -10.44 -6.68 1.49
N ASP A 102 -9.84 -6.31 2.62
CA ASP A 102 -10.33 -5.20 3.45
C ASP A 102 -9.21 -4.20 3.69
N PRO A 103 -9.02 -3.25 2.77
CA PRO A 103 -7.95 -2.25 2.94
C PRO A 103 -8.09 -1.39 4.18
N ARG A 104 -9.32 -1.21 4.68
CA ARG A 104 -9.56 -0.40 5.89
C ARG A 104 -9.05 -1.06 7.15
N HIS A 105 -8.74 -2.35 7.09
CA HIS A 105 -8.23 -3.13 8.22
C HIS A 105 -7.04 -3.97 7.75
N SER A 106 -5.94 -3.29 7.43
CA SER A 106 -4.77 -3.92 6.80
C SER A 106 -3.54 -3.01 6.95
N HIS A 107 -2.44 -3.41 6.29
CA HIS A 107 -1.26 -2.55 6.21
C HIS A 107 -1.58 -1.20 5.54
N VAL A 108 -2.59 -1.14 4.70
CA VAL A 108 -2.99 0.11 4.02
C VAL A 108 -3.46 1.14 5.02
N SER A 109 -4.38 0.76 5.92
CA SER A 109 -4.84 1.68 6.96
C SER A 109 -3.74 2.00 7.97
N ALA A 110 -2.86 1.04 8.25
CA ALA A 110 -1.70 1.27 9.12
C ALA A 110 -0.73 2.29 8.49
N LEU A 111 -0.53 2.24 7.17
CA LEU A 111 0.29 3.22 6.47
C LEU A 111 -0.33 4.62 6.55
N ALA A 112 -1.63 4.73 6.34
CA ALA A 112 -2.33 6.02 6.48
C ALA A 112 -2.11 6.61 7.86
N GLN A 113 -2.24 5.80 8.90
CA GLN A 113 -2.03 6.21 10.27
C GLN A 113 -0.60 6.72 10.49
N PHE A 114 0.39 5.99 9.96
CA PHE A 114 1.80 6.39 10.08
C PHE A 114 2.07 7.73 9.41
N LEU A 115 1.49 7.95 8.23
CA LEU A 115 1.68 9.18 7.47
C LEU A 115 0.87 10.37 8.04
N GLY A 116 -0.06 10.11 8.95
CA GLY A 116 -1.00 11.14 9.41
C GLY A 116 -1.93 11.60 8.30
N ALA A 117 -2.22 10.74 7.33
CA ALA A 117 -3.03 11.05 6.16
C ALA A 117 -4.40 10.37 6.25
N THR A 118 -5.39 10.98 5.61
CA THR A 118 -6.70 10.36 5.44
C THR A 118 -6.78 9.78 4.03
N PHE A 119 -6.93 8.45 3.95
CA PHE A 119 -7.11 7.77 2.67
C PHE A 119 -8.60 7.68 2.35
N GLU A 120 -8.95 7.92 1.10
CA GLU A 120 -10.30 7.65 0.60
C GLU A 120 -10.32 6.26 -0.01
N TYR A 121 -11.35 5.48 0.33
CA TYR A 121 -11.45 4.09 -0.13
C TYR A 121 -12.56 3.96 -1.17
N ARG A 122 -12.21 3.41 -2.33
CA ARG A 122 -13.18 3.06 -3.38
C ARG A 122 -13.56 1.59 -3.26
N ASP A 123 -14.81 1.31 -3.43
CA ASP A 123 -15.31 -0.06 -3.44
C ASP A 123 -15.14 -0.73 -4.80
#